data_675e6357118f1d11348c679cb6173aeb
#
_entry.id   675e6357118f1d11348c679cb6173aeb
#
_cell.length_a   1.000
_cell.length_b   1.000
_cell.length_c   1.000
_cell.angle_alpha   90.00
_cell.angle_beta   90.00
_cell.angle_gamma   90.00
#
_symmetry.space_group_name_H-M   'P 1'
#
loop_
_entity.id
_entity.type
_entity.pdbx_description
1 polymer ?
#
loop_
_entity_poly.entity_id
_entity_poly.type
_entity_poly.pdbx_seq_one_letter_code
_entity_poly.pdbx_strand_id
1 'polypeptide(L)'
;ARNGVVEQTRRHLAVASLLRVPHVVLAVNKIDLVDYSEHRFDEIRADLAELAVQLGIGEIPAIPVAAKHGDNVVHRSSNTPWYSGTTLLEYLEDVELHAPAPVTEELRLPIQWVSRPSESNRRTYTGRLASGTLRVGDEIVVLPSGSRSTVTALDTLDPTRDVAVAPLSVGIQVADDI
;
A
#
# COMPACT_ATOMS: atom_id res chain seq x y z
N ALA A 1 9.93 20.21 -11.08
CA ALA A 1 10.98 20.23 -12.13
C ALA A 1 12.14 21.20 -11.80
N ARG A 2 11.84 22.43 -11.35
CA ARG A 2 12.85 23.50 -11.19
C ARG A 2 14.05 23.11 -10.30
N ASN A 3 13.81 22.50 -9.16
CA ASN A 3 14.83 22.21 -8.15
C ASN A 3 15.46 20.81 -8.26
N GLY A 4 15.01 19.97 -9.18
CA GLY A 4 15.47 18.58 -9.30
C GLY A 4 15.16 17.72 -8.08
N VAL A 5 15.97 16.68 -7.86
CA VAL A 5 15.88 15.79 -6.72
C VAL A 5 16.54 16.44 -5.51
N VAL A 6 15.73 16.99 -4.60
CA VAL A 6 16.19 17.66 -3.38
C VAL A 6 16.35 16.65 -2.23
N GLU A 7 17.05 17.08 -1.16
CA GLU A 7 17.28 16.26 0.04
C GLU A 7 15.97 15.69 0.63
N GLN A 8 14.89 16.47 0.62
CA GLN A 8 13.58 16.02 1.06
C GLN A 8 13.05 14.84 0.23
N THR A 9 13.23 14.88 -1.10
CA THR A 9 12.85 13.77 -2.00
C THR A 9 13.61 12.50 -1.64
N ARG A 10 14.92 12.62 -1.38
CA ARG A 10 15.77 11.49 -0.95
C ARG A 10 15.27 10.87 0.34
N ARG A 11 14.96 11.69 1.34
CA ARG A 11 14.43 11.23 2.63
C ARG A 11 13.08 10.53 2.49
N HIS A 12 12.16 11.10 1.72
CA HIS A 12 10.83 10.51 1.52
C HIS A 12 10.96 9.16 0.80
N LEU A 13 11.81 9.05 -0.21
CA LEU A 13 12.01 7.79 -0.91
C LEU A 13 12.65 6.73 0.00
N ALA A 14 13.62 7.11 0.84
CA ALA A 14 14.22 6.22 1.82
C ALA A 14 13.16 5.70 2.84
N VAL A 15 12.29 6.57 3.32
CA VAL A 15 11.18 6.17 4.22
C VAL A 15 10.21 5.24 3.51
N ALA A 16 9.83 5.53 2.26
CA ALA A 16 8.97 4.65 1.47
C ALA A 16 9.58 3.26 1.28
N SER A 17 10.90 3.19 1.02
CA SER A 17 11.65 1.92 0.96
C SER A 17 11.60 1.16 2.27
N LEU A 18 11.92 1.81 3.41
CA LEU A 18 11.88 1.20 4.73
C LEU A 18 10.50 0.67 5.11
N LEU A 19 9.45 1.40 4.74
CA LEU A 19 8.05 1.00 4.95
C LEU A 19 7.56 -0.02 3.92
N ARG A 20 8.40 -0.41 2.95
CA ARG A 20 8.07 -1.32 1.86
C ARG A 20 6.80 -0.90 1.11
N VAL A 21 6.70 0.41 0.80
CA VAL A 21 5.59 0.92 -0.02
C VAL A 21 5.65 0.25 -1.40
N PRO A 22 4.62 -0.49 -1.81
CA PRO A 22 4.70 -1.36 -2.97
C PRO A 22 4.77 -0.59 -4.30
N HIS A 23 4.15 0.58 -4.36
CA HIS A 23 4.09 1.40 -5.57
C HIS A 23 4.55 2.82 -5.28
N VAL A 24 5.50 3.28 -6.06
CA VAL A 24 6.02 4.65 -6.01
C VAL A 24 5.97 5.22 -7.42
N VAL A 25 5.45 6.43 -7.57
CA VAL A 25 5.45 7.18 -8.82
C VAL A 25 6.08 8.54 -8.62
N LEU A 26 6.88 8.98 -9.57
CA LEU A 26 7.49 10.31 -9.59
C LEU A 26 6.65 11.27 -10.43
N ALA A 27 5.92 12.18 -9.80
CA ALA A 27 5.32 13.31 -10.48
C ALA A 27 6.33 14.47 -10.56
N VAL A 28 6.92 14.71 -11.74
CA VAL A 28 7.84 15.84 -11.99
C VAL A 28 7.00 17.09 -12.20
N ASN A 29 6.50 17.64 -11.09
CA ASN A 29 5.56 18.76 -11.11
C ASN A 29 6.25 20.10 -11.43
N LYS A 30 5.43 21.07 -11.88
CA LYS A 30 5.84 22.41 -12.34
C LYS A 30 6.78 22.34 -13.54
N ILE A 31 6.48 21.44 -14.49
CA ILE A 31 7.26 21.29 -15.73
C ILE A 31 7.12 22.54 -16.60
N ASP A 32 6.03 23.29 -16.47
CA ASP A 32 5.79 24.60 -17.07
C ASP A 32 6.87 25.63 -16.70
N LEU A 33 7.43 25.56 -15.49
CA LEU A 33 8.48 26.50 -15.05
C LEU A 33 9.88 26.23 -15.64
N VAL A 34 10.01 25.18 -16.42
CA VAL A 34 11.22 24.81 -17.15
C VAL A 34 10.88 24.60 -18.63
N ASP A 35 9.91 25.34 -19.15
CA ASP A 35 9.48 25.38 -20.55
C ASP A 35 9.17 23.99 -21.12
N TYR A 36 8.57 23.09 -20.30
CA TYR A 36 8.23 21.70 -20.66
C TYR A 36 9.42 20.90 -21.22
N SER A 37 10.64 21.20 -20.77
CA SER A 37 11.88 20.62 -21.25
C SER A 37 11.96 19.13 -21.02
N GLU A 38 12.06 18.33 -22.08
CA GLU A 38 12.35 16.90 -22.06
C GLU A 38 13.68 16.60 -21.37
N HIS A 39 14.73 17.34 -21.74
CA HIS A 39 16.07 17.19 -21.16
C HIS A 39 16.03 17.34 -19.63
N ARG A 40 15.31 18.35 -19.12
CA ARG A 40 15.18 18.55 -17.68
C ARG A 40 14.41 17.46 -16.98
N PHE A 41 13.39 16.91 -17.63
CA PHE A 41 12.66 15.75 -17.15
C PHE A 41 13.56 14.51 -17.06
N ASP A 42 14.32 14.24 -18.11
CA ASP A 42 15.21 13.08 -18.16
C ASP A 42 16.34 13.15 -17.12
N GLU A 43 16.93 14.32 -16.88
CA GLU A 43 17.89 14.52 -15.79
C GLU A 43 17.29 14.11 -14.44
N ILE A 44 16.10 14.60 -14.11
CA ILE A 44 15.43 14.32 -12.83
C ILE A 44 15.07 12.83 -12.72
N ARG A 45 14.62 12.23 -13.82
CA ARG A 45 14.32 10.80 -13.89
C ARG A 45 15.55 9.96 -13.65
N ALA A 46 16.68 10.31 -14.26
CA ALA A 46 17.95 9.61 -14.08
C ALA A 46 18.47 9.72 -12.64
N ASP A 47 18.46 10.92 -12.06
CA ASP A 47 18.87 11.17 -10.67
C ASP A 47 18.04 10.32 -9.68
N LEU A 48 16.73 10.20 -9.92
CA LEU A 48 15.86 9.40 -9.06
C LEU A 48 16.07 7.90 -9.27
N ALA A 49 16.30 7.46 -10.51
CA ALA A 49 16.56 6.06 -10.83
C ALA A 49 17.83 5.56 -10.14
N GLU A 50 18.90 6.37 -10.14
CA GLU A 50 20.13 6.04 -9.41
C GLU A 50 19.87 5.87 -7.90
N LEU A 51 19.10 6.79 -7.32
CA LEU A 51 18.71 6.71 -5.91
C LEU A 51 17.83 5.49 -5.61
N ALA A 52 16.90 5.13 -6.50
CA ALA A 52 16.04 3.97 -6.37
C ALA A 52 16.86 2.67 -6.31
N VAL A 53 17.87 2.54 -7.18
CA VAL A 53 18.80 1.40 -7.16
C VAL A 53 19.53 1.30 -5.82
N GLN A 54 20.06 2.42 -5.30
CA GLN A 54 20.76 2.46 -4.00
C GLN A 54 19.86 2.02 -2.83
N LEU A 55 18.56 2.30 -2.92
CA LEU A 55 17.56 1.97 -1.89
C LEU A 55 16.90 0.59 -2.10
N GLY A 56 17.27 -0.14 -3.15
CA GLY A 56 16.66 -1.43 -3.48
C GLY A 56 15.19 -1.33 -3.92
N ILE A 57 14.78 -0.16 -4.42
CA ILE A 57 13.47 0.07 -5.01
C ILE A 57 13.55 -0.31 -6.49
N GLY A 58 12.49 -0.94 -7.00
CA GLY A 58 12.38 -1.24 -8.42
C GLY A 58 12.25 0.02 -9.30
N GLU A 59 11.89 -0.17 -10.56
CA GLU A 59 11.66 0.95 -11.48
C GLU A 59 10.54 1.87 -10.96
N ILE A 60 10.81 3.17 -10.94
CA ILE A 60 9.85 4.20 -10.54
C ILE A 60 9.35 4.90 -11.80
N PRO A 61 8.08 4.73 -12.17
CA PRO A 61 7.48 5.50 -13.28
C PRO A 61 7.56 7.00 -13.01
N ALA A 62 7.93 7.76 -14.04
CA ALA A 62 8.04 9.21 -13.95
C ALA A 62 7.04 9.88 -14.92
N ILE A 63 6.30 10.86 -14.42
CA ILE A 63 5.27 11.59 -15.17
C ILE A 63 5.55 13.09 -15.10
N PRO A 64 5.74 13.79 -16.23
CA PRO A 64 5.90 15.23 -16.25
C PRO A 64 4.54 15.89 -16.06
N VAL A 65 4.39 16.73 -15.02
CA VAL A 65 3.08 17.34 -14.67
C VAL A 65 3.21 18.85 -14.52
N ALA A 66 2.19 19.58 -14.96
CA ALA A 66 1.95 20.94 -14.51
C ALA A 66 0.56 21.00 -13.85
N ALA A 67 0.51 20.62 -12.56
CA ALA A 67 -0.74 20.44 -11.84
C ALA A 67 -1.63 21.70 -11.82
N LYS A 68 -1.04 22.89 -11.85
CA LYS A 68 -1.78 24.16 -11.96
C LYS A 68 -2.56 24.30 -13.25
N HIS A 69 -2.05 23.73 -14.35
CA HIS A 69 -2.63 23.82 -15.68
C HIS A 69 -3.38 22.54 -16.08
N GLY A 70 -3.21 21.46 -15.32
CA GLY A 70 -3.80 20.15 -15.58
C GLY A 70 -3.01 19.28 -16.55
N ASP A 71 -1.81 19.74 -16.99
CA ASP A 71 -0.98 19.01 -17.95
C ASP A 71 -0.57 17.63 -17.38
N ASN A 72 -0.91 16.57 -18.11
CA ASN A 72 -0.67 15.16 -17.75
C ASN A 72 -1.21 14.72 -16.38
N VAL A 73 -2.20 15.44 -15.83
CA VAL A 73 -2.91 15.03 -14.61
C VAL A 73 -4.05 14.07 -14.97
N VAL A 74 -5.04 14.54 -15.72
CA VAL A 74 -6.19 13.76 -16.21
C VAL A 74 -6.06 13.48 -17.70
N HIS A 75 -5.63 14.47 -18.47
CA HIS A 75 -5.48 14.38 -19.92
C HIS A 75 -4.04 14.64 -20.34
N ARG A 76 -3.63 13.99 -21.42
CA ARG A 76 -2.30 14.21 -22.01
C ARG A 76 -2.15 15.66 -22.45
N SER A 77 -0.99 16.21 -22.15
CA SER A 77 -0.67 17.57 -22.52
C SER A 77 -0.10 17.67 -23.93
N SER A 78 -0.59 18.64 -24.71
CA SER A 78 0.05 19.03 -25.98
C SER A 78 1.38 19.76 -25.80
N ASN A 79 1.68 20.25 -24.59
CA ASN A 79 2.92 20.94 -24.27
C ASN A 79 4.10 19.98 -24.04
N THR A 80 3.82 18.68 -23.87
CA THR A 80 4.83 17.61 -23.71
C THR A 80 4.71 16.55 -24.81
N PRO A 81 4.85 16.91 -26.11
CA PRO A 81 4.63 15.96 -27.22
C PRO A 81 5.63 14.80 -27.22
N TRP A 82 6.77 14.96 -26.56
CA TRP A 82 7.81 13.95 -26.36
C TRP A 82 7.44 12.89 -25.31
N TYR A 83 6.44 13.16 -24.45
CA TYR A 83 6.00 12.21 -23.43
C TYR A 83 4.88 11.32 -23.96
N SER A 84 5.16 10.03 -24.07
CA SER A 84 4.20 9.02 -24.55
C SER A 84 3.61 8.13 -23.44
N GLY A 85 4.00 8.36 -22.18
CA GLY A 85 3.54 7.60 -21.03
C GLY A 85 2.08 7.90 -20.62
N THR A 86 1.62 7.30 -19.55
CA THR A 86 0.29 7.49 -18.95
C THR A 86 0.19 8.83 -18.23
N THR A 87 -1.03 9.35 -18.08
CA THR A 87 -1.30 10.47 -17.18
C THR A 87 -1.23 10.02 -15.72
N LEU A 88 -1.21 10.97 -14.79
CA LEU A 88 -1.16 10.65 -13.38
C LEU A 88 -2.41 9.88 -12.93
N LEU A 89 -3.59 10.28 -13.44
CA LEU A 89 -4.84 9.60 -13.11
C LEU A 89 -4.89 8.19 -13.70
N GLU A 90 -4.57 8.02 -14.98
CA GLU A 90 -4.47 6.70 -15.62
C GLU A 90 -3.56 5.77 -14.83
N TYR A 91 -2.37 6.23 -14.42
CA TYR A 91 -1.46 5.44 -13.62
C TYR A 91 -2.06 5.00 -12.27
N LEU A 92 -2.77 5.92 -11.58
CA LEU A 92 -3.39 5.62 -10.28
C LEU A 92 -4.59 4.67 -10.39
N GLU A 93 -5.29 4.69 -11.53
CA GLU A 93 -6.42 3.79 -11.80
C GLU A 93 -5.94 2.39 -12.23
N ASP A 94 -4.84 2.32 -12.98
CA ASP A 94 -4.31 1.07 -13.55
C ASP A 94 -3.34 0.35 -12.61
N VAL A 95 -2.82 1.02 -11.56
CA VAL A 95 -1.85 0.38 -10.66
C VAL A 95 -2.48 -0.83 -9.95
N GLU A 96 -1.92 -2.00 -10.20
CA GLU A 96 -2.37 -3.22 -9.54
C GLU A 96 -2.02 -3.16 -8.05
N LEU A 97 -3.04 -3.01 -7.21
CA LEU A 97 -2.87 -3.22 -5.78
C LEU A 97 -2.51 -4.68 -5.55
N HIS A 98 -1.41 -4.92 -4.86
CA HIS A 98 -0.94 -6.28 -4.60
C HIS A 98 -2.09 -7.16 -4.15
N ALA A 99 -2.29 -8.27 -4.86
CA ALA A 99 -3.18 -9.31 -4.40
C ALA A 99 -2.79 -9.74 -2.98
N PRO A 100 -3.74 -10.02 -2.11
CA PRO A 100 -3.43 -10.58 -0.80
C PRO A 100 -2.53 -11.81 -0.96
N ALA A 101 -1.64 -12.03 0.02
CA ALA A 101 -0.75 -13.19 0.05
C ALA A 101 -1.50 -14.48 -0.34
N PRO A 102 -0.86 -15.40 -1.07
CA PRO A 102 -1.54 -16.58 -1.58
C PRO A 102 -2.28 -17.32 -0.47
N VAL A 103 -3.51 -17.71 -0.75
CA VAL A 103 -4.44 -18.39 0.17
C VAL A 103 -3.86 -19.70 0.74
N THR A 104 -2.75 -20.17 0.19
CA THR A 104 -2.04 -21.41 0.57
C THR A 104 -1.10 -21.25 1.76
N GLU A 105 -0.86 -20.04 2.25
CA GLU A 105 -0.01 -19.83 3.43
C GLU A 105 -0.74 -20.16 4.72
N GLU A 106 0.00 -20.69 5.70
CA GLU A 106 -0.53 -20.92 7.03
C GLU A 106 -1.05 -19.62 7.65
N LEU A 107 -2.20 -19.72 8.33
CA LEU A 107 -2.79 -18.60 9.03
C LEU A 107 -1.84 -18.05 10.10
N ARG A 108 -1.63 -16.75 10.08
CA ARG A 108 -0.93 -15.99 11.13
C ARG A 108 -1.69 -14.71 11.43
N LEU A 109 -2.19 -14.62 12.65
CA LEU A 109 -2.87 -13.43 13.18
C LEU A 109 -2.18 -12.98 14.48
N PRO A 110 -1.19 -12.07 14.41
CA PRO A 110 -0.65 -11.44 15.60
C PRO A 110 -1.72 -10.60 16.29
N ILE A 111 -2.04 -10.91 17.54
CA ILE A 111 -3.02 -10.16 18.33
C ILE A 111 -2.35 -8.87 18.84
N GLN A 112 -2.95 -7.74 18.51
CA GLN A 112 -2.46 -6.39 18.85
C GLN A 112 -3.31 -5.73 19.94
N TRP A 113 -4.58 -6.12 20.04
CA TRP A 113 -5.52 -5.53 20.98
C TRP A 113 -6.57 -6.56 21.42
N VAL A 114 -6.98 -6.48 22.69
CA VAL A 114 -8.07 -7.28 23.24
C VAL A 114 -9.10 -6.34 23.82
N SER A 115 -10.34 -6.42 23.34
CA SER A 115 -11.46 -5.62 23.84
C SER A 115 -12.56 -6.50 24.39
N ARG A 116 -13.36 -5.93 25.32
CA ARG A 116 -14.64 -6.49 25.77
C ARG A 116 -15.71 -5.45 25.49
N PRO A 117 -16.47 -5.60 24.39
CA PRO A 117 -17.62 -4.73 24.15
C PRO A 117 -18.60 -4.82 25.32
N SER A 118 -19.15 -3.66 25.73
CA SER A 118 -20.04 -3.56 26.91
C SER A 118 -21.31 -4.40 26.79
N GLU A 119 -21.71 -4.72 25.58
CA GLU A 119 -22.93 -5.46 25.25
C GLU A 119 -22.72 -6.98 25.13
N SER A 120 -21.49 -7.44 24.95
CA SER A 120 -21.14 -8.85 24.89
C SER A 120 -20.10 -9.17 25.97
N ASN A 121 -20.37 -10.20 26.80
CA ASN A 121 -19.39 -10.65 27.80
C ASN A 121 -18.19 -11.39 27.15
N ARG A 122 -18.10 -11.44 25.83
CA ARG A 122 -17.06 -12.14 25.09
C ARG A 122 -15.91 -11.18 24.71
N ARG A 123 -14.68 -11.69 24.78
CA ARG A 123 -13.49 -10.96 24.31
C ARG A 123 -13.43 -10.96 22.80
N THR A 124 -13.05 -9.82 22.23
CA THR A 124 -12.67 -9.71 20.81
C THR A 124 -11.17 -9.50 20.74
N TYR A 125 -10.49 -10.39 20.04
CA TYR A 125 -9.05 -10.37 19.81
C TYR A 125 -8.79 -9.74 18.45
N THR A 126 -8.13 -8.60 18.41
CA THR A 126 -7.96 -7.80 17.18
C THR A 126 -6.52 -7.80 16.73
N GLY A 127 -6.31 -7.94 15.43
CA GLY A 127 -5.00 -7.87 14.81
C GLY A 127 -5.08 -7.74 13.30
N ARG A 128 -3.92 -7.72 12.66
CA ARG A 128 -3.81 -7.75 11.19
C ARG A 128 -3.35 -9.13 10.77
N LEU A 129 -4.10 -9.78 9.89
CA LEU A 129 -3.68 -11.02 9.26
C LEU A 129 -2.35 -10.84 8.55
N ALA A 130 -1.31 -11.53 9.00
CA ALA A 130 0.01 -11.49 8.38
C ALA A 130 0.08 -12.44 7.17
N SER A 131 -0.62 -13.58 7.24
CA SER A 131 -0.75 -14.56 6.16
C SER A 131 -2.01 -15.39 6.29
N GLY A 132 -2.40 -16.05 5.21
CA GLY A 132 -3.48 -17.02 5.15
C GLY A 132 -4.89 -16.42 5.11
N THR A 133 -5.86 -17.28 5.31
CA THR A 133 -7.30 -16.98 5.31
C THR A 133 -7.92 -17.48 6.60
N LEU A 134 -8.83 -16.72 7.14
CA LEU A 134 -9.57 -17.03 8.36
C LEU A 134 -11.08 -17.02 8.10
N ARG A 135 -11.78 -18.03 8.59
CA ARG A 135 -13.25 -18.17 8.46
C ARG A 135 -13.90 -18.40 9.81
N VAL A 136 -15.15 -18.03 9.92
CA VAL A 136 -15.98 -18.49 11.03
C VAL A 136 -16.08 -20.02 10.97
N GLY A 137 -15.84 -20.67 12.10
CA GLY A 137 -15.79 -22.13 12.22
C GLY A 137 -14.39 -22.74 12.13
N ASP A 138 -13.37 -21.97 11.75
CA ASP A 138 -12.00 -22.48 11.71
C ASP A 138 -11.47 -22.80 13.10
N GLU A 139 -10.77 -23.96 13.21
CA GLU A 139 -10.00 -24.30 14.40
C GLU A 139 -8.66 -23.54 14.38
N ILE A 140 -8.31 -22.90 15.47
CA ILE A 140 -7.08 -22.13 15.63
C ILE A 140 -6.24 -22.66 16.79
N VAL A 141 -4.94 -22.41 16.72
CA VAL A 141 -3.99 -22.67 17.80
C VAL A 141 -3.45 -21.34 18.32
N VAL A 142 -3.57 -21.12 19.62
CA VAL A 142 -3.09 -19.92 20.30
C VAL A 142 -1.66 -20.11 20.75
N LEU A 143 -0.76 -19.26 20.27
CA LEU A 143 0.64 -19.29 20.66
C LEU A 143 0.92 -18.25 21.75
N PRO A 144 1.81 -18.51 22.71
CA PRO A 144 2.66 -19.71 22.84
C PRO A 144 2.02 -20.88 23.62
N SER A 145 0.79 -20.74 24.12
CA SER A 145 0.16 -21.74 25.02
C SER A 145 -0.09 -23.10 24.34
N GLY A 146 -0.30 -23.12 23.02
CA GLY A 146 -0.74 -24.30 22.28
C GLY A 146 -2.22 -24.63 22.46
N SER A 147 -2.99 -23.77 23.15
CA SER A 147 -4.42 -23.96 23.34
C SER A 147 -5.16 -23.92 22.01
N ARG A 148 -6.18 -24.75 21.85
CA ARG A 148 -7.02 -24.77 20.65
C ARG A 148 -8.37 -24.17 20.96
N SER A 149 -8.92 -23.48 19.98
CA SER A 149 -10.28 -22.94 20.03
C SER A 149 -10.86 -22.80 18.62
N THR A 150 -12.15 -22.50 18.54
CA THR A 150 -12.84 -22.30 17.26
C THR A 150 -13.26 -20.85 17.11
N VAL A 151 -13.09 -20.27 15.93
CA VAL A 151 -13.55 -18.92 15.60
C VAL A 151 -15.07 -18.91 15.52
N THR A 152 -15.71 -18.08 16.35
CA THR A 152 -17.17 -17.98 16.42
C THR A 152 -17.74 -16.76 15.70
N ALA A 153 -16.93 -15.71 15.55
CA ALA A 153 -17.32 -14.50 14.82
C ALA A 153 -16.09 -13.77 14.28
N LEU A 154 -16.27 -13.09 13.17
CA LEU A 154 -15.34 -12.11 12.62
C LEU A 154 -15.93 -10.70 12.77
N ASP A 155 -15.11 -9.76 13.20
CA ASP A 155 -15.42 -8.33 13.29
C ASP A 155 -14.54 -7.60 12.28
N THR A 156 -15.13 -7.15 11.20
CA THR A 156 -14.48 -6.43 10.11
C THR A 156 -15.25 -5.15 9.80
N LEU A 157 -14.67 -4.25 9.00
CA LEU A 157 -15.38 -3.04 8.54
C LEU A 157 -16.64 -3.36 7.72
N ASP A 158 -16.69 -4.54 7.11
CA ASP A 158 -17.87 -5.07 6.42
C ASP A 158 -18.47 -6.19 7.27
N PRO A 159 -19.60 -5.93 7.99
CA PRO A 159 -20.19 -6.88 8.90
C PRO A 159 -20.81 -8.13 8.24
N THR A 160 -20.88 -8.15 6.91
CA THR A 160 -21.41 -9.29 6.14
C THR A 160 -20.32 -10.33 5.80
N ARG A 161 -19.08 -10.08 6.15
CA ARG A 161 -17.96 -10.96 5.81
C ARG A 161 -17.78 -12.09 6.82
N ASP A 162 -17.94 -13.31 6.34
CA ASP A 162 -17.60 -14.54 7.07
C ASP A 162 -16.17 -15.03 6.80
N VAL A 163 -15.42 -14.31 5.98
CA VAL A 163 -14.04 -14.65 5.55
C VAL A 163 -13.14 -13.42 5.58
N ALA A 164 -12.00 -13.54 6.25
CA ALA A 164 -10.94 -12.56 6.24
C ALA A 164 -9.68 -13.13 5.57
N VAL A 165 -9.05 -12.37 4.67
CA VAL A 165 -7.83 -12.76 3.94
C VAL A 165 -6.74 -11.76 4.24
N ALA A 166 -5.50 -12.23 4.41
CA ALA A 166 -4.35 -11.36 4.59
C ALA A 166 -4.23 -10.36 3.40
N PRO A 167 -3.90 -9.08 3.66
CA PRO A 167 -3.46 -8.49 4.94
C PRO A 167 -4.57 -7.71 5.70
N LEU A 168 -5.78 -8.21 5.76
CA LEU A 168 -6.91 -7.52 6.39
C LEU A 168 -6.73 -7.40 7.92
N SER A 169 -7.11 -6.25 8.49
CA SER A 169 -7.29 -6.10 9.94
C SER A 169 -8.65 -6.66 10.35
N VAL A 170 -8.67 -7.49 11.39
CA VAL A 170 -9.87 -8.21 11.82
C VAL A 170 -9.89 -8.37 13.33
N GLY A 171 -11.07 -8.30 13.92
CA GLY A 171 -11.36 -8.79 15.25
C GLY A 171 -11.94 -10.20 15.18
N ILE A 172 -11.56 -11.06 16.09
CA ILE A 172 -12.12 -12.42 16.18
C ILE A 172 -12.71 -12.65 17.56
N GLN A 173 -13.79 -13.40 17.60
CA GLN A 173 -14.29 -14.03 18.82
C GLN A 173 -14.08 -15.52 18.71
N VAL A 174 -13.79 -16.16 19.84
CA VAL A 174 -13.51 -17.60 19.90
C VAL A 174 -14.41 -18.28 20.91
N ALA A 175 -14.55 -19.60 20.80
CA ALA A 175 -15.46 -20.37 21.65
C ALA A 175 -15.02 -20.38 23.10
N ASP A 176 -13.71 -20.46 23.33
CA ASP A 176 -13.12 -20.61 24.66
C ASP A 176 -12.49 -19.30 25.14
N ASP A 177 -12.32 -19.14 26.45
CA ASP A 177 -11.57 -18.01 27.03
C ASP A 177 -10.07 -18.36 27.01
N ILE A 178 -9.33 -17.73 26.08
CA ILE A 178 -7.92 -18.02 25.81
C ILE A 178 -7.03 -16.86 26.26
#